data_3c0ea469dff978e7fbd9f7c6fb6a20eb
#
_entry.id   3c0ea469dff978e7fbd9f7c6fb6a20eb
#
_cell.length_a   1.000
_cell.length_b   1.000
_cell.length_c   1.000
_cell.angle_alpha   90.00
_cell.angle_beta   90.00
_cell.angle_gamma   90.00
#
_symmetry.space_group_name_H-M   'P 1'
#
loop_
_entity.id
_entity.type
_entity.pdbx_description
1 polymer ?
#
loop_
_entity_poly.entity_id
_entity_poly.type
_entity_poly.pdbx_seq_one_letter_code
_entity_poly.pdbx_strand_id
1 'polypeptide(L)'
;MLRSNLKVKLETLDGPVAMAKEVVKIDKVITINVLKNVMKYDKEVITAKAGTTIKIVLKNPDFMQHNLVIIKIGTLEKVGAAADRLAQTGDGAKVNYVPKVPEVLEATPLIDPNGKYTMTFKVPDVPGNYPYVCTFPGHWRIMKGVLKVTK
;
A
#
# COMPACT_ATOMS: atom_id res chain seq x y z
N MET A 1 -27.39 -23.18 -7.65
CA MET A 1 -26.97 -23.31 -6.89
C MET A 1 -26.20 -23.08 -6.80
N LEU A 2 -26.49 -22.53 -6.81
CA LEU A 2 -25.90 -22.52 -6.03
C LEU A 2 -25.07 -22.16 -6.23
N ARG A 3 -25.05 -21.88 -6.67
CA ARG A 3 -24.41 -21.87 -6.12
C ARG A 3 -23.59 -21.61 -6.42
N SER A 4 -24.29 -21.25 -6.85
CA SER A 4 -23.71 -21.40 -6.44
C SER A 4 -23.15 -21.12 -6.53
N ASN A 5 -23.45 -20.91 -6.91
CA ASN A 5 -22.95 -21.00 -6.37
C ASN A 5 -22.50 -20.55 -6.28
N LEU A 6 -22.80 -20.25 -6.60
CA LEU A 6 -22.59 -20.10 -5.93
C LEU A 6 -22.46 -19.39 -6.07
N LYS A 7 -22.60 -19.13 -6.37
CA LYS A 7 -22.70 -18.77 -5.93
C LYS A 7 -23.17 -18.55 -5.85
N VAL A 8 -23.72 -18.47 -5.80
CA VAL A 8 -24.19 -18.63 -5.08
C VAL A 8 -24.70 -18.46 -4.99
N LYS A 9 -25.21 -18.52 -4.83
CA LYS A 9 -25.79 -18.66 -4.17
C LYS A 9 -26.07 -18.24 -3.64
N LEU A 10 -26.48 -17.83 -3.34
CA LEU A 10 -27.02 -17.62 -2.40
C LEU A 10 -27.80 -17.29 -2.49
N GLU A 11 -28.49 -17.35 -2.17
CA GLU A 11 -29.30 -17.33 -1.68
C GLU A 11 -29.93 -17.27 -1.33
N THR A 12 -30.48 -17.35 -1.03
CA THR A 12 -31.10 -17.27 -0.25
C THR A 12 -31.35 -17.38 0.64
N LEU A 13 -31.39 -17.48 0.93
CA LEU A 13 -31.41 -17.50 2.08
C LEU A 13 -32.34 -16.87 2.66
N ASP A 14 -33.03 -17.12 3.19
CA ASP A 14 -33.75 -16.54 3.81
C ASP A 14 -33.66 -15.22 3.89
N GLY A 15 -34.43 -14.69 3.99
CA GLY A 15 -34.36 -13.35 4.15
C GLY A 15 -33.14 -12.76 3.59
N PRO A 16 -32.99 -11.51 3.60
CA PRO A 16 -31.76 -10.98 3.08
C PRO A 16 -30.66 -11.57 3.88
N VAL A 17 -30.06 -12.51 3.29
CA VAL A 17 -28.86 -13.03 3.88
C VAL A 17 -27.80 -12.03 3.61
N ALA A 18 -27.19 -11.54 4.66
CA ALA A 18 -26.02 -10.71 4.50
C ALA A 18 -25.04 -11.50 3.65
N MET A 19 -24.55 -10.89 2.59
CA MET A 19 -23.50 -11.51 1.80
C MET A 19 -22.37 -11.88 2.73
N ALA A 20 -22.01 -13.15 2.73
CA ALA A 20 -20.85 -13.58 3.47
C ALA A 20 -19.64 -12.83 2.92
N LYS A 21 -18.89 -12.19 3.80
CA LYS A 21 -17.65 -11.58 3.36
C LYS A 21 -16.68 -12.66 2.97
N GLU A 22 -16.03 -12.44 1.86
CA GLU A 22 -14.98 -13.33 1.44
C GLU A 22 -13.88 -13.34 2.50
N VAL A 23 -13.48 -14.54 2.91
CA VAL A 23 -12.40 -14.68 3.89
C VAL A 23 -11.08 -14.63 3.12
N VAL A 24 -10.30 -13.60 3.40
CA VAL A 24 -8.98 -13.46 2.79
C VAL A 24 -7.95 -13.95 3.79
N LYS A 25 -7.16 -14.93 3.38
CA LYS A 25 -6.09 -15.44 4.21
C LYS A 25 -4.95 -14.44 4.21
N ILE A 26 -4.55 -14.02 5.39
CA ILE A 26 -3.39 -13.13 5.56
C ILE A 26 -2.19 -13.99 5.92
N ASP A 27 -1.18 -13.97 5.07
CA ASP A 27 0.00 -14.81 5.24
C ASP A 27 1.05 -14.16 6.12
N LYS A 28 1.04 -12.84 6.21
CA LYS A 28 2.06 -12.12 6.98
C LYS A 28 1.55 -10.72 7.32
N VAL A 29 1.91 -10.25 8.52
CA VAL A 29 1.63 -8.88 8.94
C VAL A 29 2.96 -8.19 9.19
N ILE A 30 3.17 -7.04 8.56
CA ILE A 30 4.39 -6.27 8.70
C ILE A 30 4.04 -4.89 9.22
N THR A 31 4.66 -4.47 10.32
CA THR A 31 4.49 -3.13 10.86
C THR A 31 5.66 -2.27 10.43
N ILE A 32 5.37 -1.12 9.83
CA ILE A 32 6.37 -0.13 9.45
C ILE A 32 6.06 1.15 10.21
N ASN A 33 7.06 1.67 10.91
CA ASN A 33 6.93 2.92 11.63
C ASN A 33 7.69 4.01 10.89
N VAL A 34 7.11 5.20 10.79
CA VAL A 34 7.85 6.37 10.33
C VAL A 34 8.75 6.81 11.46
N LEU A 35 10.02 7.08 11.16
CA LEU A 35 10.96 7.58 12.16
C LEU A 35 10.76 9.10 12.36
N LYS A 36 10.86 9.54 13.59
CA LYS A 36 10.67 10.96 13.91
C LYS A 36 11.83 11.80 13.38
N ASN A 37 11.49 12.91 12.74
CA ASN A 37 12.43 13.96 12.37
C ASN A 37 13.50 13.61 11.32
N VAL A 38 13.36 12.49 10.61
CA VAL A 38 14.38 12.07 9.64
C VAL A 38 13.85 11.64 8.29
N MET A 39 12.54 11.75 8.05
CA MET A 39 11.91 11.35 6.76
C MET A 39 12.36 9.98 6.29
N LYS A 40 12.17 8.98 7.16
CA LYS A 40 12.53 7.58 6.85
C LYS A 40 11.53 6.64 7.47
N TYR A 41 11.41 5.45 6.88
CA TYR A 41 10.74 4.33 7.51
C TYR A 41 11.74 3.60 8.41
N ASP A 42 11.25 2.94 9.45
CA ASP A 42 12.11 2.13 10.32
C ASP A 42 12.60 0.85 9.64
N LYS A 43 11.95 0.45 8.56
CA LYS A 43 12.36 -0.72 7.78
C LYS A 43 12.68 -0.27 6.36
N GLU A 44 13.88 -0.58 5.92
CA GLU A 44 14.29 -0.28 4.55
C GLU A 44 14.16 -1.48 3.64
N VAL A 45 13.99 -2.67 4.21
CA VAL A 45 13.73 -3.91 3.47
C VAL A 45 12.68 -4.70 4.21
N ILE A 46 11.63 -5.09 3.51
CA ILE A 46 10.65 -6.05 3.99
C ILE A 46 10.59 -7.20 2.98
N THR A 47 10.18 -8.38 3.41
CA THR A 47 10.21 -9.58 2.58
C THR A 47 8.86 -10.25 2.60
N ALA A 48 8.42 -10.74 1.44
CA ALA A 48 7.20 -11.52 1.32
C ALA A 48 7.32 -12.50 0.18
N LYS A 49 6.56 -13.61 0.25
CA LYS A 49 6.56 -14.60 -0.83
C LYS A 49 5.62 -14.16 -1.93
N ALA A 50 6.01 -14.47 -3.16
CA ALA A 50 5.21 -14.17 -4.35
C ALA A 50 3.80 -14.78 -4.21
N GLY A 51 2.80 -14.02 -4.63
CA GLY A 51 1.41 -14.48 -4.65
C GLY A 51 0.71 -14.54 -3.31
N THR A 52 1.39 -14.24 -2.20
CA THR A 52 0.75 -14.23 -0.88
C THR A 52 0.02 -12.91 -0.65
N THR A 53 -0.80 -12.88 0.39
CA THR A 53 -1.48 -11.65 0.79
C THR A 53 -0.94 -11.22 2.15
N ILE A 54 -0.48 -9.98 2.22
CA ILE A 54 0.12 -9.43 3.44
C ILE A 54 -0.66 -8.21 3.90
N LYS A 55 -0.54 -7.91 5.18
CA LYS A 55 -0.99 -6.65 5.74
C LYS A 55 0.24 -5.83 6.10
N ILE A 56 0.22 -4.56 5.71
CA ILE A 56 1.23 -3.60 6.11
C ILE A 56 0.54 -2.59 7.02
N VAL A 57 1.01 -2.49 8.26
CA VAL A 57 0.51 -1.51 9.21
C VAL A 57 1.50 -0.37 9.24
N LEU A 58 1.09 0.78 8.74
CA LEU A 58 1.93 1.98 8.74
C LEU A 58 1.54 2.86 9.93
N LYS A 59 2.49 3.15 10.79
CA LYS A 59 2.29 4.03 11.94
C LYS A 59 3.13 5.28 11.76
N ASN A 60 2.51 6.42 12.04
CA ASN A 60 3.17 7.71 11.85
C ASN A 60 3.33 8.48 13.17
N PRO A 61 4.37 8.22 13.94
CA PRO A 61 4.64 9.01 15.15
C PRO A 61 5.33 10.34 14.87
N ASP A 62 5.62 10.64 13.59
CA ASP A 62 6.30 11.87 13.21
C ASP A 62 5.32 13.06 13.18
N PHE A 63 5.86 14.27 13.14
CA PHE A 63 5.04 15.48 13.12
C PHE A 63 4.55 15.86 11.71
N MET A 64 5.09 15.24 10.67
CA MET A 64 4.65 15.45 9.28
C MET A 64 3.72 14.35 8.83
N GLN A 65 2.93 14.63 7.79
CA GLN A 65 2.13 13.62 7.12
C GLN A 65 3.03 12.74 6.25
N HIS A 66 2.67 11.47 6.15
CA HIS A 66 3.40 10.50 5.32
C HIS A 66 2.43 9.49 4.72
N ASN A 67 2.85 8.88 3.63
CA ASN A 67 2.15 7.72 3.05
C ASN A 67 3.16 6.63 2.73
N LEU A 68 2.68 5.53 2.20
CA LEU A 68 3.53 4.44 1.70
C LEU A 68 2.93 3.94 0.40
N VAL A 69 3.70 4.04 -0.68
CA VAL A 69 3.29 3.70 -2.02
C VAL A 69 4.20 2.59 -2.55
N ILE A 70 3.61 1.44 -2.90
CA ILE A 70 4.36 0.31 -3.47
C ILE A 70 4.31 0.43 -4.98
N ILE A 71 5.47 0.33 -5.63
CA ILE A 71 5.58 0.58 -7.06
C ILE A 71 6.28 -0.57 -7.78
N LYS A 72 6.14 -0.59 -9.10
CA LYS A 72 6.76 -1.63 -9.93
C LYS A 72 8.28 -1.55 -9.90
N ILE A 73 8.90 -2.69 -10.13
CA ILE A 73 10.38 -2.81 -10.18
C ILE A 73 10.94 -1.79 -11.18
N GLY A 74 11.98 -1.07 -10.77
CA GLY A 74 12.70 -0.18 -11.64
C GLY A 74 12.00 1.12 -11.99
N THR A 75 10.94 1.50 -11.29
CA THR A 75 10.14 2.67 -11.65
C THR A 75 10.25 3.84 -10.67
N LEU A 76 11.20 3.78 -9.74
CA LEU A 76 11.31 4.81 -8.69
C LEU A 76 11.43 6.22 -9.27
N GLU A 77 12.32 6.41 -10.26
CA GLU A 77 12.50 7.73 -10.86
C GLU A 77 11.26 8.23 -11.56
N LYS A 78 10.57 7.34 -12.26
CA LYS A 78 9.35 7.70 -12.99
C LYS A 78 8.24 8.09 -12.04
N VAL A 79 8.03 7.30 -10.99
CA VAL A 79 7.00 7.61 -9.99
C VAL A 79 7.38 8.86 -9.21
N GLY A 80 8.66 9.02 -8.87
CA GLY A 80 9.15 10.21 -8.19
C GLY A 80 8.92 11.47 -9.01
N ALA A 81 9.20 11.42 -10.31
CA ALA A 81 8.94 12.56 -11.19
C ALA A 81 7.44 12.89 -11.25
N ALA A 82 6.60 11.86 -11.29
CA ALA A 82 5.14 12.06 -11.27
C ALA A 82 4.69 12.68 -9.94
N ALA A 83 5.31 12.26 -8.83
CA ALA A 83 5.03 12.83 -7.53
C ALA A 83 5.44 14.32 -7.46
N ASP A 84 6.58 14.65 -8.05
CA ASP A 84 7.03 16.04 -8.11
C ASP A 84 6.04 16.92 -8.89
N ARG A 85 5.55 16.41 -10.03
CA ARG A 85 4.54 17.14 -10.81
C ARG A 85 3.24 17.32 -10.02
N LEU A 86 2.80 16.28 -9.36
CA LEU A 86 1.58 16.33 -8.56
C LEU A 86 1.70 17.31 -7.40
N ALA A 87 2.88 17.40 -6.78
CA ALA A 87 3.14 18.32 -5.68
C ALA A 87 3.04 19.78 -6.12
N GLN A 88 3.22 20.06 -7.42
CA GLN A 88 3.12 21.41 -7.95
C GLN A 88 1.69 21.82 -8.30
N THR A 89 0.75 20.89 -8.27
CA THR A 89 -0.66 21.20 -8.52
C THR A 89 -1.32 21.57 -7.20
N GLY A 90 -2.45 22.28 -7.26
CA GLY A 90 -3.22 22.56 -6.07
C GLY A 90 -4.05 21.38 -5.58
N ASP A 91 -4.02 20.25 -6.30
CA ASP A 91 -4.90 19.12 -6.05
C ASP A 91 -4.20 17.90 -5.43
N GLY A 92 -2.90 18.01 -5.17
CA GLY A 92 -2.14 16.86 -4.66
C GLY A 92 -2.71 16.25 -3.39
N ALA A 93 -3.06 17.09 -2.42
CA ALA A 93 -3.60 16.61 -1.15
C ALA A 93 -4.91 15.85 -1.32
N LYS A 94 -5.73 16.22 -2.29
CA LYS A 94 -7.02 15.57 -2.53
C LYS A 94 -6.88 14.12 -2.95
N VAL A 95 -5.73 13.75 -3.51
CA VAL A 95 -5.42 12.38 -3.91
C VAL A 95 -4.30 11.79 -3.06
N ASN A 96 -4.13 12.30 -1.85
CA ASN A 96 -3.15 11.82 -0.88
C ASN A 96 -1.71 11.87 -1.41
N TYR A 97 -1.44 12.76 -2.36
CA TYR A 97 -0.17 12.88 -3.08
C TYR A 97 0.27 11.59 -3.75
N VAL A 98 -0.66 10.71 -4.09
CA VAL A 98 -0.36 9.47 -4.81
C VAL A 98 -0.52 9.72 -6.31
N PRO A 99 0.55 9.63 -7.10
CA PRO A 99 0.44 9.83 -8.55
C PRO A 99 -0.47 8.77 -9.17
N LYS A 100 -1.34 9.21 -10.08
CA LYS A 100 -2.24 8.29 -10.76
C LYS A 100 -1.55 7.76 -12.02
N VAL A 101 -0.63 6.83 -11.81
CA VAL A 101 0.15 6.22 -12.89
C VAL A 101 0.12 4.70 -12.73
N PRO A 102 0.23 3.94 -13.82
CA PRO A 102 0.13 2.48 -13.76
C PRO A 102 1.27 1.81 -12.99
N GLU A 103 2.37 2.51 -12.76
CA GLU A 103 3.48 1.98 -11.97
C GLU A 103 3.17 1.85 -10.49
N VAL A 104 2.16 2.55 -9.99
CA VAL A 104 1.73 2.43 -8.58
C VAL A 104 0.89 1.17 -8.45
N LEU A 105 1.33 0.27 -7.58
CA LEU A 105 0.64 -0.99 -7.33
C LEU A 105 -0.38 -0.88 -6.22
N GLU A 106 -0.02 -0.21 -5.13
CA GLU A 106 -0.90 0.00 -3.98
C GLU A 106 -0.38 1.17 -3.17
N ALA A 107 -1.26 1.86 -2.45
CA ALA A 107 -0.87 3.02 -1.68
C ALA A 107 -1.76 3.19 -0.46
N THR A 108 -1.16 3.71 0.62
CA THR A 108 -1.95 4.18 1.76
C THR A 108 -2.43 5.59 1.47
N PRO A 109 -3.46 6.06 2.17
CA PRO A 109 -3.73 7.50 2.18
C PRO A 109 -2.63 8.22 2.95
N LEU A 110 -2.68 9.55 2.98
CA LEU A 110 -1.84 10.33 3.88
C LEU A 110 -2.23 10.01 5.32
N ILE A 111 -1.23 9.74 6.14
CA ILE A 111 -1.43 9.44 7.55
C ILE A 111 -0.99 10.66 8.35
N ASP A 112 -1.89 11.18 9.15
CA ASP A 112 -1.61 12.31 10.01
C ASP A 112 -0.68 11.93 11.15
N PRO A 113 -0.03 12.91 11.79
CA PRO A 113 0.75 12.64 12.99
C PRO A 113 -0.03 11.81 14.00
N ASN A 114 0.61 10.78 14.53
CA ASN A 114 0.05 9.83 15.49
C ASN A 114 -1.05 8.93 14.93
N GLY A 115 -1.26 8.96 13.61
CA GLY A 115 -2.20 8.08 12.93
C GLY A 115 -1.56 6.77 12.51
N LYS A 116 -2.41 5.86 12.07
CA LYS A 116 -1.98 4.59 11.49
C LYS A 116 -2.96 4.13 10.43
N TYR A 117 -2.48 3.28 9.53
CA TYR A 117 -3.32 2.70 8.51
C TYR A 117 -2.88 1.26 8.24
N THR A 118 -3.84 0.37 8.07
CA THR A 118 -3.57 -1.02 7.72
C THR A 118 -3.97 -1.26 6.28
N MET A 119 -3.00 -1.63 5.46
CA MET A 119 -3.18 -1.88 4.04
C MET A 119 -3.04 -3.36 3.77
N THR A 120 -4.03 -3.95 3.09
CA THR A 120 -3.95 -5.33 2.63
C THR A 120 -3.43 -5.32 1.20
N PHE A 121 -2.39 -6.10 0.93
CA PHE A 121 -1.71 -6.09 -0.36
C PHE A 121 -1.49 -7.51 -0.88
N LYS A 122 -1.92 -7.73 -2.12
CA LYS A 122 -1.64 -8.99 -2.82
C LYS A 122 -0.25 -8.86 -3.44
N VAL A 123 0.69 -9.62 -2.92
CA VAL A 123 2.08 -9.59 -3.38
C VAL A 123 2.16 -10.07 -4.83
N PRO A 124 2.87 -9.38 -5.72
CA PRO A 124 2.99 -9.80 -7.10
C PRO A 124 3.54 -11.22 -7.25
N ASP A 125 3.20 -11.87 -8.35
CA ASP A 125 3.64 -13.24 -8.62
C ASP A 125 5.10 -13.30 -9.07
N VAL A 126 5.66 -12.19 -9.55
CA VAL A 126 7.02 -12.15 -10.07
C VAL A 126 7.98 -11.74 -8.96
N PRO A 127 8.93 -12.61 -8.59
CA PRO A 127 9.95 -12.26 -7.59
C PRO A 127 10.79 -11.07 -8.04
N GLY A 128 11.28 -10.31 -7.07
CA GLY A 128 12.13 -9.17 -7.35
C GLY A 128 11.99 -8.11 -6.27
N ASN A 129 12.63 -6.98 -6.50
CA ASN A 129 12.69 -5.88 -5.54
C ASN A 129 11.74 -4.77 -5.97
N TYR A 130 10.64 -4.64 -5.26
CA TYR A 130 9.63 -3.62 -5.51
C TYR A 130 9.85 -2.48 -4.53
N PRO A 131 10.13 -1.27 -5.03
CA PRO A 131 10.29 -0.14 -4.10
C PRO A 131 9.00 0.21 -3.41
N TYR A 132 9.11 0.73 -2.19
CA TYR A 132 8.02 1.49 -1.59
C TYR A 132 8.56 2.84 -1.17
N VAL A 133 7.73 3.86 -1.22
CA VAL A 133 8.20 5.24 -1.17
C VAL A 133 7.12 6.14 -0.57
N CYS A 134 7.53 7.19 0.11
CA CYS A 134 6.62 8.25 0.53
C CYS A 134 6.57 9.31 -0.57
N THR A 135 5.36 9.62 -1.05
CA THR A 135 5.17 10.60 -2.12
C THR A 135 4.67 11.95 -1.62
N PHE A 136 4.66 12.18 -0.32
CA PHE A 136 4.42 13.52 0.20
C PHE A 136 5.47 14.47 -0.41
N PRO A 137 5.11 15.72 -0.75
CA PRO A 137 6.03 16.60 -1.48
C PRO A 137 7.46 16.62 -0.93
N GLY A 138 8.42 16.30 -1.80
CA GLY A 138 9.83 16.35 -1.46
C GLY A 138 10.40 15.12 -0.77
N HIS A 139 9.59 14.11 -0.43
CA HIS A 139 10.04 12.99 0.40
C HIS A 139 10.63 11.81 -0.37
N TRP A 140 10.23 11.60 -1.62
CA TRP A 140 10.50 10.32 -2.29
C TRP A 140 11.99 10.01 -2.50
N ARG A 141 12.84 11.01 -2.56
CA ARG A 141 14.28 10.79 -2.76
C ARG A 141 14.95 10.19 -1.54
N ILE A 142 14.40 10.42 -0.36
CA ILE A 142 14.99 10.00 0.91
C ILE A 142 14.17 8.90 1.57
N MET A 143 12.86 9.02 1.55
CA MET A 143 11.96 8.15 2.31
C MET A 143 11.47 7.00 1.45
N LYS A 144 12.22 5.90 1.47
CA LYS A 144 11.93 4.75 0.61
C LYS A 144 12.50 3.46 1.20
N GLY A 145 12.02 2.36 0.68
CA GLY A 145 12.51 1.03 1.03
C GLY A 145 12.22 0.06 -0.09
N VAL A 146 12.44 -1.22 0.18
CA VAL A 146 12.26 -2.28 -0.82
C VAL A 146 11.43 -3.42 -0.24
N LEU A 147 10.42 -3.81 -0.97
CA LEU A 147 9.71 -5.06 -0.75
C LEU A 147 10.40 -6.13 -1.60
N LYS A 148 11.10 -7.03 -0.93
CA LYS A 148 11.79 -8.13 -1.60
C LYS A 148 10.80 -9.28 -1.71
N VAL A 149 10.35 -9.54 -2.94
CA VAL A 149 9.44 -10.63 -3.23
C VAL A 149 10.24 -11.87 -3.60
N THR A 150 10.05 -12.94 -2.84
CA THR A 150 10.76 -14.21 -3.04
C THR A 150 9.81 -15.23 -3.66
N LYS A 151 10.40 -16.34 -4.12
CA LYS A 151 9.60 -17.46 -4.64
C LYS A 151 8.74 -18.08 -3.55
#